data_647589d2223c730cb6d50f85b7602fcd
#
_entry.id   647589d2223c730cb6d50f85b7602fcd
#
_cell.length_a   1.000
_cell.length_b   1.000
_cell.length_c   1.000
_cell.angle_alpha   90.00
_cell.angle_beta   90.00
_cell.angle_gamma   90.00
#
_symmetry.space_group_name_H-M   'P 1'
#
loop_
_entity.id
_entity.type
_entity.pdbx_description
1 polymer ?
#
loop_
_entity_poly.entity_id
_entity_poly.type
_entity_poly.pdbx_seq_one_letter_code
_entity_poly.pdbx_strand_id
1 'polypeptide(L)'
;MEHLESLVVAEEYINPKLAPTLTICVLLLKNGFSLRGESACADPRMFDEAKGREFARRDAIQKAWPLEGYLLRQRLHDASL
;
A
#
# COMPACT_ATOMS: atom_id res chain seq x y z
N MET A 1 2.48 6.51 10.17
CA MET A 1 1.55 5.40 9.90
C MET A 1 0.11 5.77 10.12
N GLU A 2 -0.22 6.27 11.31
CA GLU A 2 -1.61 6.62 11.62
C GLU A 2 -2.22 7.62 10.64
N HIS A 3 -1.43 8.61 10.21
CA HIS A 3 -1.91 9.59 9.24
C HIS A 3 -2.30 8.93 7.92
N LEU A 4 -1.44 8.06 7.40
CA LEU A 4 -1.73 7.35 6.14
C LEU A 4 -2.92 6.42 6.29
N GLU A 5 -3.01 5.69 7.40
CA GLU A 5 -4.14 4.81 7.68
C GLU A 5 -5.46 5.57 7.65
N SER A 6 -5.48 6.78 8.20
CA SER A 6 -6.69 7.59 8.26
C SER A 6 -7.16 8.09 6.89
N LEU A 7 -6.28 8.07 5.89
CA LEU A 7 -6.61 8.50 4.54
C LEU A 7 -7.19 7.39 3.66
N VAL A 8 -7.05 6.14 4.08
CA VAL A 8 -7.56 4.98 3.32
C VAL A 8 -9.07 4.91 3.46
N VAL A 9 -9.79 4.91 2.33
CA VAL A 9 -11.25 4.82 2.32
C VAL A 9 -11.76 3.50 1.78
N ALA A 10 -10.93 2.74 1.05
CA ALA A 10 -11.31 1.43 0.53
C ALA A 10 -10.05 0.61 0.27
N GLU A 11 -10.20 -0.71 0.30
CA GLU A 11 -9.10 -1.62 0.00
C GLU A 11 -9.60 -2.84 -0.76
N GLU A 12 -8.76 -3.35 -1.64
CA GLU A 12 -9.05 -4.51 -2.46
C GLU A 12 -7.82 -5.41 -2.50
N TYR A 13 -8.05 -6.73 -2.48
CA TYR A 13 -6.98 -7.73 -2.51
C TYR A 13 -7.19 -8.66 -3.69
N ILE A 14 -6.13 -8.91 -4.44
CA ILE A 14 -6.18 -9.72 -5.66
C ILE A 14 -5.10 -10.80 -5.58
N ASN A 15 -5.50 -12.06 -5.87
CA ASN A 15 -4.57 -13.17 -6.04
C ASN A 15 -4.69 -13.61 -7.49
N PRO A 16 -3.74 -13.25 -8.36
CA PRO A 16 -3.83 -13.60 -9.78
C PRO A 16 -3.83 -15.10 -10.00
N LYS A 17 -4.63 -15.57 -10.95
CA LYS A 17 -4.69 -17.00 -11.27
C LYS A 17 -3.36 -17.55 -11.74
N LEU A 18 -2.58 -16.73 -12.44
CA LEU A 18 -1.27 -17.10 -12.96
C LEU A 18 -0.23 -17.25 -11.85
N ALA A 19 -0.41 -16.51 -10.75
CA ALA A 19 0.50 -16.52 -9.62
C ALA A 19 -0.30 -16.51 -8.32
N PRO A 20 -0.90 -17.65 -7.93
CA PRO A 20 -1.87 -17.67 -6.82
C PRO A 20 -1.26 -17.39 -5.43
N THR A 21 0.05 -17.49 -5.28
CA THR A 21 0.71 -17.12 -4.01
C THR A 21 1.09 -15.65 -3.95
N LEU A 22 0.83 -14.90 -5.01
CA LEU A 22 1.01 -13.45 -5.04
C LEU A 22 -0.26 -12.80 -4.52
N THR A 23 -0.11 -11.84 -3.61
CA THR A 23 -1.22 -11.03 -3.12
C THR A 23 -0.95 -9.58 -3.47
N ILE A 24 -1.88 -8.94 -4.16
CA ILE A 24 -1.79 -7.52 -4.51
C ILE A 24 -2.83 -6.78 -3.68
N CYS A 25 -2.40 -5.71 -3.01
CA CYS A 25 -3.28 -4.83 -2.24
C CYS A 25 -3.41 -3.51 -2.98
N VAL A 26 -4.65 -3.08 -3.19
CA VAL A 26 -4.94 -1.76 -3.73
C VAL A 26 -5.65 -0.96 -2.66
N LEU A 27 -5.10 0.20 -2.30
CA LEU A 27 -5.70 1.10 -1.32
C LEU A 27 -6.13 2.36 -2.04
N LEU A 28 -7.38 2.78 -1.80
CA LEU A 28 -7.89 4.03 -2.34
C LEU A 28 -7.87 5.07 -1.23
N LEU A 29 -7.28 6.22 -1.52
CA LEU A 29 -7.21 7.33 -0.58
C LEU A 29 -8.34 8.33 -0.81
N LYS A 30 -8.59 9.17 0.20
CA LYS A 30 -9.68 10.17 0.17
C LYS A 30 -9.64 11.08 -1.04
N ASN A 31 -8.45 11.41 -1.54
CA ASN A 31 -8.30 12.30 -2.68
C ASN A 31 -8.39 11.57 -4.03
N GLY A 32 -8.72 10.27 -4.01
CA GLY A 32 -8.81 9.47 -5.22
C GLY A 32 -7.51 8.82 -5.67
N PHE A 33 -6.39 9.15 -5.02
CA PHE A 33 -5.12 8.52 -5.34
C PHE A 33 -5.11 7.07 -4.87
N SER A 34 -4.48 6.18 -5.63
CA SER A 34 -4.38 4.78 -5.25
C SER A 34 -2.94 4.39 -4.91
N LEU A 35 -2.80 3.55 -3.91
CA LEU A 35 -1.53 2.93 -3.53
C LEU A 35 -1.63 1.45 -3.83
N ARG A 36 -0.51 0.84 -4.20
CA ARG A 36 -0.45 -0.61 -4.46
C ARG A 36 0.71 -1.21 -3.71
N GLY A 37 0.48 -2.38 -3.16
CA GLY A 37 1.52 -3.16 -2.52
C GLY A 37 1.35 -4.61 -2.89
N GLU A 38 2.40 -5.41 -2.72
CA GLU A 38 2.35 -6.82 -3.07
C GLU A 38 3.18 -7.65 -2.12
N SER A 39 2.81 -8.91 -2.01
CA SER A 39 3.52 -9.91 -1.22
C SER A 39 3.45 -11.23 -1.98
N ALA A 40 4.56 -11.94 -2.05
CA ALA A 40 4.61 -13.24 -2.72
C ALA A 40 5.22 -14.26 -1.79
N CYS A 41 4.60 -15.45 -1.73
CA CYS A 41 5.13 -16.57 -0.98
C CYS A 41 5.83 -17.53 -1.94
N ALA A 42 7.10 -17.84 -1.67
CA ALA A 42 7.89 -18.71 -2.54
C ALA A 42 7.46 -20.17 -2.48
N ASP A 43 6.97 -20.62 -1.33
CA ASP A 43 6.52 -22.01 -1.16
C ASP A 43 4.99 -22.05 -1.05
N PRO A 44 4.29 -22.62 -2.06
CA PRO A 44 2.83 -22.68 -2.02
C PRO A 44 2.25 -23.38 -0.80
N ARG A 45 3.01 -24.31 -0.21
CA ARG A 45 2.56 -25.04 0.99
C ARG A 45 2.57 -24.18 2.24
N MET A 46 3.33 -23.08 2.22
CA MET A 46 3.45 -22.16 3.32
C MET A 46 2.58 -20.92 3.13
N PHE A 47 1.85 -20.84 2.02
CA PHE A 47 1.03 -19.69 1.73
C PHE A 47 -0.11 -19.53 2.74
N ASP A 48 -0.21 -18.33 3.33
CA ASP A 48 -1.27 -17.96 4.25
C ASP A 48 -1.91 -16.69 3.68
N GLU A 49 -3.17 -16.80 3.27
CA GLU A 49 -3.88 -15.68 2.63
C GLU A 49 -3.95 -14.45 3.52
N ALA A 50 -4.23 -14.64 4.81
CA ALA A 50 -4.33 -13.52 5.76
C ALA A 50 -3.00 -12.79 5.91
N LYS A 51 -1.90 -13.54 6.01
CA LYS A 51 -0.55 -12.95 6.10
C LYS A 51 -0.15 -12.28 4.79
N GLY A 52 -0.52 -12.88 3.65
CA GLY A 52 -0.27 -12.28 2.34
C GLY A 52 -0.92 -10.91 2.22
N ARG A 53 -2.16 -10.79 2.66
CA ARG A 53 -2.89 -9.53 2.67
C ARG A 53 -2.25 -8.51 3.61
N GLU A 54 -1.87 -8.94 4.79
CA GLU A 54 -1.21 -8.07 5.77
C GLU A 54 0.09 -7.50 5.22
N PHE A 55 0.93 -8.35 4.63
CA PHE A 55 2.21 -7.91 4.07
C PHE A 55 2.02 -7.03 2.84
N ALA A 56 1.07 -7.37 1.98
CA ALA A 56 0.78 -6.56 0.79
C ALA A 56 0.27 -5.17 1.19
N ARG A 57 -0.58 -5.09 2.21
CA ARG A 57 -1.08 -3.81 2.72
C ARG A 57 0.04 -2.99 3.32
N ARG A 58 0.90 -3.62 4.09
CA ARG A 58 2.07 -2.94 4.69
C ARG A 58 2.99 -2.38 3.59
N ASP A 59 3.22 -3.16 2.54
CA ASP A 59 4.03 -2.71 1.40
C ASP A 59 3.40 -1.50 0.72
N ALA A 60 2.07 -1.51 0.53
CA ALA A 60 1.36 -0.38 -0.06
C ALA A 60 1.52 0.89 0.78
N ILE A 61 1.36 0.77 2.10
CA ILE A 61 1.52 1.91 3.02
C ILE A 61 2.95 2.43 2.99
N GLN A 62 3.95 1.54 2.99
CA GLN A 62 5.35 1.95 2.95
C GLN A 62 5.69 2.73 1.69
N LYS A 63 5.10 2.38 0.56
CA LYS A 63 5.32 3.07 -0.70
C LYS A 63 4.79 4.51 -0.70
N ALA A 64 3.91 4.84 0.23
CA ALA A 64 3.37 6.19 0.36
C ALA A 64 4.32 7.17 1.05
N TRP A 65 5.28 6.67 1.84
CA TRP A 65 6.18 7.55 2.60
C TRP A 65 6.95 8.56 1.74
N PRO A 66 7.57 8.16 0.61
CA PRO A 66 8.24 9.14 -0.24
C PRO A 66 7.30 10.22 -0.77
N LEU A 67 6.04 9.86 -1.03
CA LEU A 67 5.03 10.82 -1.51
C LEU A 67 4.67 11.83 -0.41
N GLU A 68 4.50 11.36 0.82
CA GLU A 68 4.24 12.23 1.97
C GLU A 68 5.43 13.16 2.23
N GLY A 69 6.64 12.63 2.12
CA GLY A 69 7.85 13.44 2.27
C GLY A 69 7.95 14.53 1.22
N TYR A 70 7.62 14.21 -0.02
CA TYR A 70 7.59 15.18 -1.10
C TYR A 70 6.56 16.29 -0.83
N LEU A 71 5.36 15.90 -0.40
CA LEU A 71 4.31 16.87 -0.09
C LEU A 71 4.72 17.80 1.04
N LEU A 72 5.35 17.26 2.08
CA LEU A 72 5.84 18.07 3.19
C LEU A 72 6.90 19.08 2.72
N ARG A 73 7.86 18.62 1.93
CA ARG A 73 8.89 19.52 1.39
C ARG A 73 8.29 20.62 0.54
N GLN A 74 7.29 20.29 -0.26
CA GLN A 74 6.61 21.28 -1.10
C GLN A 74 5.90 22.32 -0.25
N ARG A 75 5.20 21.88 0.80
CA ARG A 75 4.53 22.79 1.73
C ARG A 75 5.51 23.72 2.43
N LEU A 76 6.65 23.17 2.88
CA LEU A 76 7.69 23.96 3.54
C LEU A 76 8.31 24.97 2.57
N HIS A 77 8.53 24.57 1.34
CA HIS A 77 9.05 25.45 0.29
C HIS A 77 8.07 26.60 0.03
N ASP A 78 6.79 26.29 -0.15
CA ASP A 78 5.76 27.29 -0.41
C ASP A 78 5.62 28.27 0.76
N ALA A 79 5.73 27.78 1.98
CA ALA A 79 5.65 28.62 3.17
C ALA A 79 6.84 29.57 3.32
N SER A 80 8.00 29.23 2.73
CA SER A 80 9.20 30.08 2.81
C SER A 80 9.26 31.15 1.72
N LEU A 81 8.36 31.08 0.74
CA LEU A 81 8.28 32.09 -0.31
C LEU A 81 7.56 33.33 0.21
#